data_21992a98dabd1ec29d2a57ac12106be1
#
_entry.id   21992a98dabd1ec29d2a57ac12106be1
#
_cell.length_a   1.000
_cell.length_b   1.000
_cell.length_c   1.000
_cell.angle_alpha   90.00
_cell.angle_beta   90.00
_cell.angle_gamma   90.00
#
_symmetry.space_group_name_H-M   'P 1'
#
loop_
_entity.id
_entity.type
_entity.pdbx_description
1 polymer ?
#
loop_
_entity_poly.entity_id
_entity_poly.type
_entity_poly.pdbx_seq_one_letter_code
_entity_poly.pdbx_strand_id
1 'polypeptide(L)'
;MRTAEKAGRIFFTLIGILGVMLLLLPQIGISVDSIMSGSMEPVLRTGGIVFTDTKERRPEIGDIVTYQVGETRVTHRVIRKEHKGYVTKGDANNRADPTEIGRAHV
;
A
#
# COMPACT_ATOMS: atom_id res chain seq x y z
N MET A 1 29.78 -30.87 10.37
CA MET A 1 28.41 -30.39 10.48
C MET A 1 27.52 -31.05 9.46
N ARG A 2 26.36 -31.42 9.86
CA ARG A 2 25.43 -32.11 8.99
C ARG A 2 24.67 -31.12 8.09
N THR A 3 24.32 -31.56 6.88
CA THR A 3 23.67 -30.73 5.88
C THR A 3 22.35 -30.12 6.39
N ALA A 4 21.56 -30.88 7.17
CA ALA A 4 20.30 -30.40 7.73
C ALA A 4 20.50 -29.23 8.71
N GLU A 5 21.56 -29.26 9.50
CA GLU A 5 21.88 -28.16 10.42
C GLU A 5 22.28 -26.89 9.67
N LYS A 6 23.06 -27.02 8.61
CA LYS A 6 23.44 -25.90 7.75
C LYS A 6 22.23 -25.30 7.07
N ALA A 7 21.34 -26.14 6.53
CA ALA A 7 20.12 -25.67 5.89
C ALA A 7 19.21 -24.91 6.87
N GLY A 8 19.07 -25.39 8.11
CA GLY A 8 18.31 -24.73 9.15
C GLY A 8 18.88 -23.37 9.52
N ARG A 9 20.22 -23.27 9.64
CA ARG A 9 20.89 -21.99 9.93
C ARG A 9 20.68 -20.98 8.80
N ILE A 10 20.84 -21.42 7.56
CA ILE A 10 20.61 -20.55 6.40
C ILE A 10 19.17 -20.07 6.38
N PHE A 11 18.20 -20.97 6.60
CA PHE A 11 16.77 -20.63 6.63
C PHE A 11 16.46 -19.58 7.69
N PHE A 12 16.89 -19.77 8.93
CA PHE A 12 16.67 -18.82 10.01
C PHE A 12 17.36 -17.49 9.76
N THR A 13 18.57 -17.52 9.19
CA THR A 13 19.30 -16.29 8.84
C THR A 13 18.55 -15.50 7.78
N LEU A 14 18.02 -16.16 6.73
CA LEU A 14 17.27 -15.49 5.67
C LEU A 14 15.97 -14.90 6.21
N ILE A 15 15.26 -15.60 7.09
CA ILE A 15 14.06 -15.07 7.73
C ILE A 15 14.38 -13.85 8.59
N GLY A 16 15.48 -13.90 9.34
CA GLY A 16 15.92 -12.76 10.15
C GLY A 16 16.23 -11.54 9.29
N ILE A 17 16.94 -11.73 8.18
CA ILE A 17 17.25 -10.64 7.25
C ILE A 17 15.97 -10.06 6.66
N LEU A 18 15.05 -10.90 6.21
CA LEU A 18 13.76 -10.46 5.67
C LEU A 18 12.97 -9.66 6.71
N GLY A 19 12.93 -10.12 7.97
CA GLY A 19 12.25 -9.42 9.06
C GLY A 19 12.83 -8.04 9.31
N VAL A 20 14.17 -7.93 9.34
CA VAL A 20 14.85 -6.64 9.51
C VAL A 20 14.55 -5.72 8.33
N MET A 21 14.60 -6.23 7.10
CA MET A 21 14.26 -5.44 5.92
C MET A 21 12.84 -4.89 5.98
N LEU A 22 11.86 -5.70 6.39
CA LEU A 22 10.48 -5.26 6.52
C LEU A 22 10.31 -4.18 7.61
N LEU A 23 11.06 -4.28 8.70
CA LEU A 23 11.06 -3.28 9.75
C LEU A 23 11.67 -1.94 9.32
N LEU A 24 12.60 -1.97 8.35
CA LEU A 24 13.25 -0.76 7.84
C LEU A 24 12.46 -0.06 6.74
N LEU A 25 11.47 -0.72 6.11
CA LEU A 25 10.71 -0.13 5.02
C LEU A 25 10.05 1.21 5.37
N PRO A 26 9.40 1.39 6.54
CA PRO A 26 8.83 2.69 6.89
C PRO A 26 9.86 3.80 6.96
N GLN A 27 11.09 3.49 7.38
CA GLN A 27 12.15 4.49 7.50
C GLN A 27 12.65 4.97 6.13
N ILE A 28 12.59 4.14 5.11
CA ILE A 28 12.96 4.52 3.74
C ILE A 28 11.78 5.01 2.92
N GLY A 29 10.62 5.20 3.56
CA GLY A 29 9.44 5.78 2.94
C GLY A 29 8.52 4.80 2.24
N ILE A 30 8.48 3.54 2.69
CA ILE A 30 7.58 2.53 2.16
C ILE A 30 6.68 2.02 3.28
N SER A 31 5.37 2.05 3.07
CA SER A 31 4.43 1.39 3.97
C SER A 31 3.88 0.12 3.34
N VAL A 32 3.53 -0.85 4.18
CA VAL A 32 2.97 -2.12 3.76
C VAL A 32 1.53 -2.18 4.28
N ASP A 33 0.59 -2.30 3.37
CA ASP A 33 -0.83 -2.32 3.70
C ASP A 33 -1.51 -3.54 3.13
N SER A 34 -2.48 -4.09 3.88
CA SER A 34 -3.32 -5.18 3.38
C SER A 34 -4.58 -4.63 2.73
N ILE A 35 -5.04 -5.33 1.71
CA ILE A 35 -6.28 -4.97 1.01
C ILE A 35 -7.44 -5.64 1.74
N MET A 36 -8.31 -4.83 2.34
CA MET A 36 -9.39 -5.30 3.19
C MET A 36 -10.75 -5.36 2.50
N SER A 37 -10.89 -4.82 1.29
CA SER A 37 -12.16 -4.79 0.58
C SER A 37 -11.97 -5.02 -0.92
N GLY A 38 -13.08 -5.29 -1.62
CA GLY A 38 -13.07 -5.50 -3.06
C GLY A 38 -13.20 -4.23 -3.90
N SER A 39 -13.09 -3.04 -3.31
CA SER A 39 -13.30 -1.77 -4.03
C SER A 39 -12.32 -1.53 -5.18
N MET A 40 -11.17 -2.19 -5.16
CA MET A 40 -10.16 -2.07 -6.22
C MET A 40 -10.04 -3.33 -7.08
N GLU A 41 -10.94 -4.27 -6.95
CA GLU A 41 -10.95 -5.44 -7.82
C GLU A 41 -11.32 -5.06 -9.26
N PRO A 42 -10.77 -5.71 -10.27
CA PRO A 42 -9.84 -6.85 -10.20
C PRO A 42 -8.37 -6.49 -10.07
N VAL A 43 -8.02 -5.20 -10.05
CA VAL A 43 -6.62 -4.76 -10.04
C VAL A 43 -5.94 -5.13 -8.72
N LEU A 44 -6.58 -4.82 -7.61
CA LEU A 44 -6.11 -5.20 -6.27
C LEU A 44 -7.18 -6.07 -5.62
N ARG A 45 -6.79 -7.27 -5.22
CA ARG A 45 -7.73 -8.23 -4.63
C ARG A 45 -7.70 -8.18 -3.12
N THR A 46 -8.87 -8.42 -2.52
CA THR A 46 -9.00 -8.58 -1.07
C THR A 46 -8.05 -9.65 -0.57
N GLY A 47 -7.34 -9.37 0.51
CA GLY A 47 -6.33 -10.26 1.06
C GLY A 47 -4.94 -10.06 0.49
N GLY A 48 -4.79 -9.23 -0.52
CA GLY A 48 -3.48 -8.87 -1.08
C GLY A 48 -2.72 -7.90 -0.20
N ILE A 49 -1.47 -7.67 -0.55
CA ILE A 49 -0.59 -6.72 0.13
C ILE A 49 -0.11 -5.68 -0.85
N VAL A 50 -0.10 -4.42 -0.43
CA VAL A 50 0.36 -3.29 -1.24
C VAL A 50 1.54 -2.63 -0.55
N PHE A 51 2.56 -2.30 -1.33
CA PHE A 51 3.67 -1.47 -0.87
C PHE A 51 3.44 -0.04 -1.37
N THR A 52 3.40 0.91 -0.45
CA THR A 52 3.08 2.29 -0.76
C THR A 52 4.31 3.18 -0.54
N ASP A 53 4.63 4.02 -1.54
CA ASP A 53 5.68 5.02 -1.42
C ASP A 53 5.12 6.22 -0.63
N THR A 54 5.56 6.37 0.60
CA THR A 54 5.07 7.43 1.49
C THR A 54 5.72 8.79 1.23
N LYS A 55 6.74 8.84 0.38
CA LYS A 55 7.44 10.09 0.04
C LYS A 55 6.78 10.83 -1.11
N GLU A 56 6.04 10.12 -1.96
CA GLU A 56 5.34 10.75 -3.07
C GLU A 56 4.16 11.56 -2.56
N ARG A 57 4.12 12.84 -2.92
CA ARG A 57 3.12 13.79 -2.45
C ARG A 57 2.28 14.39 -3.57
N ARG A 58 2.59 14.11 -4.83
CA ARG A 58 1.92 14.68 -5.99
C ARG A 58 1.45 13.58 -6.94
N PRO A 59 0.40 12.87 -6.58
CA PRO A 59 -0.11 11.82 -7.47
C PRO A 59 -0.70 12.41 -8.75
N GLU A 60 -0.59 11.61 -9.81
CA GLU A 60 -1.20 11.91 -11.10
C GLU A 60 -2.56 11.21 -11.22
N ILE A 61 -3.40 11.68 -12.14
CA ILE A 61 -4.63 10.98 -12.47
C ILE A 61 -4.29 9.58 -12.98
N GLY A 62 -4.94 8.57 -12.43
CA GLY A 62 -4.67 7.17 -12.72
C GLY A 62 -3.79 6.48 -11.68
N ASP A 63 -3.12 7.21 -10.83
CA ASP A 63 -2.32 6.63 -9.76
C ASP A 63 -3.20 6.00 -8.68
N ILE A 64 -2.74 4.90 -8.13
CA ILE A 64 -3.37 4.27 -6.97
C ILE A 64 -2.70 4.86 -5.73
N VAL A 65 -3.52 5.41 -4.84
CA VAL A 65 -3.04 6.08 -3.63
C VAL A 65 -3.64 5.45 -2.39
N THR A 66 -2.91 5.50 -1.29
CA THR A 66 -3.40 5.09 0.02
C THR A 66 -3.49 6.32 0.91
N TYR A 67 -4.63 6.51 1.52
CA TYR A 67 -4.88 7.62 2.43
C TYR A 67 -5.67 7.17 3.64
N GLN A 68 -5.69 7.99 4.67
CA GLN A 68 -6.35 7.65 5.92
C GLN A 68 -7.65 8.42 6.08
N VAL A 69 -8.71 7.69 6.40
CA VAL A 69 -10.03 8.26 6.73
C VAL A 69 -10.37 7.78 8.14
N GLY A 70 -10.26 8.69 9.12
CA GLY A 70 -10.39 8.31 10.52
C GLY A 70 -9.30 7.32 10.91
N GLU A 71 -9.66 6.13 11.35
CA GLU A 71 -8.73 5.06 11.71
C GLU A 71 -8.51 4.04 10.58
N THR A 72 -9.17 4.23 9.44
CA THR A 72 -9.12 3.31 8.32
C THR A 72 -8.21 3.83 7.22
N ARG A 73 -7.41 2.95 6.65
CA ARG A 73 -6.60 3.26 5.48
C ARG A 73 -7.33 2.77 4.24
N VAL A 74 -7.45 3.66 3.27
CA VAL A 74 -8.18 3.41 2.02
C VAL A 74 -7.21 3.48 0.85
N THR A 75 -7.28 2.50 -0.05
CA THR A 75 -6.47 2.46 -1.28
C THR A 75 -7.42 2.53 -2.47
N HIS A 76 -7.41 3.65 -3.16
CA HIS A 76 -8.26 3.91 -4.33
C HIS A 76 -7.46 4.61 -5.42
N ARG A 77 -8.08 4.80 -6.58
CA ARG A 77 -7.42 5.43 -7.73
C ARG A 77 -7.80 6.91 -7.83
N VAL A 78 -6.82 7.76 -8.12
CA VAL A 78 -7.08 9.18 -8.42
C VAL A 78 -7.75 9.28 -9.78
N ILE A 79 -8.95 9.84 -9.82
CA ILE A 79 -9.70 10.02 -11.06
C ILE A 79 -9.78 11.48 -11.50
N ARG A 80 -9.54 12.42 -10.60
CA ARG A 80 -9.64 13.84 -10.91
C ARG A 80 -8.79 14.64 -9.93
N LYS A 81 -8.19 15.73 -10.41
CA LYS A 81 -7.53 16.73 -9.58
C LYS A 81 -8.46 17.92 -9.45
N GLU A 82 -8.69 18.34 -8.22
CA GLU A 82 -9.48 19.52 -7.89
C GLU A 82 -8.58 20.60 -7.29
N HIS A 83 -9.12 21.79 -7.15
CA HIS A 83 -8.35 22.93 -6.68
C HIS A 83 -7.71 22.71 -5.31
N LYS A 84 -8.40 22.02 -4.42
CA LYS A 84 -7.96 21.79 -3.04
C LYS A 84 -7.44 20.38 -2.77
N GLY A 85 -7.44 19.51 -3.76
CA GLY A 85 -7.02 18.13 -3.53
C GLY A 85 -7.35 17.19 -4.67
N TYR A 86 -7.58 15.94 -4.32
CA TYR A 86 -7.77 14.86 -5.27
C TYR A 86 -9.09 14.16 -5.02
N VAL A 87 -9.77 13.79 -6.09
CA VAL A 87 -10.95 12.94 -6.02
C VAL A 87 -10.53 11.53 -6.39
N THR A 88 -10.88 10.57 -5.56
CA THR A 88 -10.53 9.17 -5.74
C THR A 88 -11.78 8.31 -5.93
N LYS A 89 -11.56 7.11 -6.44
CA LYS A 89 -12.61 6.13 -6.64
C LYS A 89 -12.02 4.73 -6.63
N GLY A 90 -12.70 3.80 -5.95
CA GLY A 90 -12.38 2.39 -6.07
C GLY A 90 -12.76 1.88 -7.47
N ASP A 91 -11.87 1.11 -8.09
CA ASP A 91 -12.10 0.61 -9.47
C ASP A 91 -13.38 -0.18 -9.62
N ALA A 92 -13.79 -0.90 -8.58
CA ALA A 92 -15.04 -1.67 -8.58
C ALA A 92 -16.26 -0.87 -8.14
N ASN A 93 -16.08 0.37 -7.70
CA ASN A 93 -17.18 1.21 -7.24
C ASN A 93 -17.82 1.98 -8.40
N ASN A 94 -19.11 2.25 -8.27
CA ASN A 94 -19.87 2.99 -9.29
C ASN A 94 -19.77 4.51 -9.13
N ARG A 95 -19.33 4.98 -7.97
CA ARG A 95 -19.30 6.40 -7.64
C ARG A 95 -17.93 6.79 -7.09
N ALA A 96 -17.56 8.04 -7.35
CA ALA A 96 -16.39 8.65 -6.72
C ALA A 96 -16.57 8.73 -5.20
N ASP A 97 -15.45 8.77 -4.49
CA ASP A 97 -15.47 8.92 -3.05
C ASP A 97 -16.02 10.32 -2.70
N PRO A 98 -16.78 10.42 -1.62
CA PRO A 98 -17.47 11.69 -1.31
C PRO A 98 -16.56 12.80 -0.80
N THR A 99 -15.37 12.45 -0.30
CA THR A 99 -14.45 13.41 0.30
C THR A 99 -13.20 13.56 -0.54
N GLU A 100 -12.82 14.80 -0.85
CA GLU A 100 -11.54 15.10 -1.46
C GLU A 100 -10.42 14.91 -0.44
N ILE A 101 -9.25 14.49 -0.93
CA ILE A 101 -8.07 14.33 -0.09
C ILE A 101 -7.03 15.37 -0.48
N GLY A 102 -6.52 16.12 0.51
CA GLY A 102 -5.51 17.14 0.27
C GLY A 102 -4.12 16.56 0.01
N ARG A 103 -3.80 15.45 0.66
CA ARG A 103 -2.54 14.73 0.48
C ARG A 103 -2.80 13.24 0.48
N ALA A 104 -2.15 12.54 -0.45
CA ALA A 104 -2.24 11.09 -0.55
C ALA A 104 -0.84 10.48 -0.56
N HIS A 105 -0.77 9.21 -0.17
CA HIS A 105 0.43 8.40 -0.33
C HIS A 105 0.23 7.48 -1.53
N VAL A 106 1.20 7.49 -2.42
CA VAL A 106 1.14 6.72 -3.67
C VAL A 106 1.88 5.40 -3.53
#